data_fb4eb8cbbbed29360e911ba4075eca5c
#
_entry.id   fb4eb8cbbbed29360e911ba4075eca5c
#
_cell.length_a   1.000
_cell.length_b   1.000
_cell.length_c   1.000
_cell.angle_alpha   90.00
_cell.angle_beta   90.00
_cell.angle_gamma   90.00
#
_symmetry.space_group_name_H-M   'P 1'
#
loop_
_entity.id
_entity.type
_entity.pdbx_description
1 polymer ?
#
loop_
_entity_poly.entity_id
_entity_poly.type
_entity_poly.pdbx_seq_one_letter_code
_entity_poly.pdbx_strand_id
1 'polypeptide(L)'
;SGVLLKAAKQLRIVDETEVMEEIMKRLGKGEATITYGLEAVENAIAMGAVEKLVVADTLLREADEEQRLHLEKLMREAEQRRASITVVSTEHEAGEKLLALTGIAALLRFPISGAYLK
;
A
#
# COMPACT_ATOMS: atom_id res chain seq x y z
N SER A 1 -7.98 -22.25 18.09
CA SER A 1 -7.11 -22.20 19.26
C SER A 1 -6.12 -21.04 19.18
N GLY A 2 -5.53 -20.71 20.32
CA GLY A 2 -4.54 -19.64 20.39
C GLY A 2 -3.30 -19.90 19.55
N VAL A 3 -2.95 -21.14 19.34
CA VAL A 3 -1.78 -21.54 18.53
C VAL A 3 -2.00 -21.18 17.06
N LEU A 4 -3.19 -21.46 16.54
CA LEU A 4 -3.53 -21.15 15.16
C LEU A 4 -3.57 -19.63 14.92
N LEU A 5 -4.10 -18.89 15.88
CA LEU A 5 -4.16 -17.44 15.78
C LEU A 5 -2.76 -16.82 15.79
N LYS A 6 -1.86 -17.34 16.63
CA LYS A 6 -0.47 -16.89 16.66
C LYS A 6 0.23 -17.14 15.34
N ALA A 7 0.06 -18.35 14.79
CA ALA A 7 0.69 -18.70 13.52
C ALA A 7 0.18 -17.81 12.39
N ALA A 8 -1.13 -17.58 12.34
CA ALA A 8 -1.73 -16.71 11.33
C ALA A 8 -1.21 -15.27 11.44
N LYS A 9 -1.08 -14.76 12.66
CA LYS A 9 -0.57 -13.42 12.90
C LYS A 9 0.89 -13.29 12.45
N GLN A 10 1.71 -14.29 12.75
CA GLN A 10 3.11 -14.26 12.33
C GLN A 10 3.29 -14.33 10.83
N LEU A 11 2.45 -15.11 10.14
CA LEU A 11 2.47 -15.17 8.68
C LEU A 11 2.12 -13.82 8.08
N ARG A 12 1.15 -13.13 8.65
CA ARG A 12 0.79 -11.78 8.19
C ARG A 12 1.93 -10.81 8.37
N ILE A 13 2.63 -10.87 9.51
CA ILE A 13 3.78 -9.99 9.76
C ILE A 13 4.88 -10.24 8.73
N VAL A 14 5.15 -11.52 8.40
CA VAL A 14 6.14 -11.86 7.38
C VAL A 14 5.75 -11.29 6.02
N ASP A 15 4.48 -11.47 5.61
CA ASP A 15 4.00 -10.94 4.33
C ASP A 15 4.10 -9.42 4.28
N GLU A 16 3.72 -8.74 5.35
CA GLU A 16 3.78 -7.28 5.44
C GLU A 16 5.22 -6.80 5.39
N THR A 17 6.12 -7.51 6.05
CA THR A 17 7.54 -7.18 6.03
C THR A 17 8.12 -7.33 4.62
N GLU A 18 7.78 -8.42 3.93
CA GLU A 18 8.27 -8.67 2.56
C GLU A 18 7.78 -7.61 1.59
N VAL A 19 6.52 -7.21 1.72
CA VAL A 19 5.97 -6.14 0.87
C VAL A 19 6.74 -4.84 1.09
N MET A 20 7.00 -4.49 2.34
CA MET A 20 7.74 -3.27 2.64
C MET A 20 9.20 -3.35 2.20
N GLU A 21 9.81 -4.52 2.29
CA GLU A 21 11.16 -4.71 1.77
C GLU A 21 11.21 -4.48 0.26
N GLU A 22 10.21 -4.95 -0.46
CA GLU A 22 10.13 -4.73 -1.90
C GLU A 22 9.95 -3.25 -2.24
N ILE A 23 9.08 -2.56 -1.48
CA ILE A 23 8.87 -1.12 -1.65
C ILE A 23 10.18 -0.36 -1.44
N MET A 24 10.86 -0.62 -0.33
CA MET A 24 12.11 0.07 0.00
C MET A 24 13.21 -0.23 -1.01
N LYS A 25 13.26 -1.46 -1.50
CA LYS A 25 14.22 -1.86 -2.53
C LYS A 25 14.01 -1.06 -3.81
N ARG A 26 12.78 -0.96 -4.29
CA ARG A 26 12.47 -0.22 -5.52
C ARG A 26 12.76 1.26 -5.36
N LEU A 27 12.42 1.82 -4.19
CA LEU A 27 12.73 3.23 -3.90
C LEU A 27 14.23 3.46 -3.86
N GLY A 28 14.96 2.56 -3.22
CA GLY A 28 16.42 2.69 -3.10
C GLY A 28 17.14 2.60 -4.45
N LYS A 29 16.57 1.86 -5.39
CA LYS A 29 17.14 1.74 -6.74
C LYS A 29 16.62 2.79 -7.71
N GLY A 30 15.71 3.64 -7.27
CA GLY A 30 15.11 4.64 -8.14
C GLY A 30 14.25 4.06 -9.24
N GLU A 31 13.65 2.88 -9.01
CA GLU A 31 12.79 2.24 -10.01
C GLU A 31 11.49 3.03 -10.19
N ALA A 32 10.95 2.98 -11.40
CA ALA A 32 9.73 3.72 -11.74
C ALA A 32 8.45 2.91 -11.48
N THR A 33 8.58 1.71 -10.90
CA THR A 33 7.44 0.83 -10.62
C THR A 33 7.02 0.85 -9.15
N ILE A 34 7.19 2.00 -8.52
CA ILE A 34 6.77 2.24 -7.14
C ILE A 34 6.27 3.67 -7.04
N THR A 35 5.17 3.86 -6.33
CA THR A 35 4.69 5.20 -6.01
C THR A 35 4.13 5.22 -4.60
N TYR A 36 4.07 6.39 -3.98
CA TYR A 36 3.51 6.55 -2.65
C TYR A 36 2.86 7.92 -2.51
N GLY A 37 2.03 8.06 -1.49
CA GLY A 37 1.23 9.25 -1.28
C GLY A 37 -0.12 9.10 -1.96
N LEU A 38 -1.15 9.68 -1.33
CA LEU A 38 -2.53 9.47 -1.77
C LEU A 38 -2.76 9.88 -3.22
N GLU A 39 -2.33 11.06 -3.60
CA GLU A 39 -2.57 11.58 -4.95
C GLU A 39 -1.88 10.75 -6.02
N ALA A 40 -0.62 10.39 -5.81
CA ALA A 40 0.13 9.58 -6.76
C ALA A 40 -0.47 8.18 -6.88
N VAL A 41 -0.89 7.60 -5.77
CA VAL A 41 -1.52 6.28 -5.76
C VAL A 41 -2.86 6.31 -6.47
N GLU A 42 -3.66 7.35 -6.26
CA GLU A 42 -4.94 7.52 -6.97
C GLU A 42 -4.73 7.55 -8.48
N ASN A 43 -3.75 8.31 -8.94
CA ASN A 43 -3.42 8.38 -10.36
C ASN A 43 -3.02 7.00 -10.90
N ALA A 44 -2.21 6.28 -10.15
CA ALA A 44 -1.76 4.95 -10.56
C ALA A 44 -2.93 3.98 -10.67
N ILE A 45 -3.87 4.04 -9.74
CA ILE A 45 -5.06 3.19 -9.78
C ILE A 45 -5.92 3.53 -11.00
N ALA A 46 -6.13 4.82 -11.26
CA ALA A 46 -6.92 5.26 -12.40
C ALA A 46 -6.31 4.79 -13.73
N MET A 47 -5.00 4.66 -13.79
CA MET A 47 -4.30 4.19 -14.98
C MET A 47 -4.22 2.67 -15.09
N GLY A 48 -4.76 1.95 -14.10
CA GLY A 48 -4.68 0.50 -14.08
C GLY A 48 -3.27 -0.04 -13.86
N ALA A 49 -2.39 0.79 -13.29
CA ALA A 49 -0.98 0.47 -13.13
C ALA A 49 -0.65 -0.29 -11.86
N VAL A 50 -1.59 -0.37 -10.92
CA VAL A 50 -1.29 -0.93 -9.60
C VAL A 50 -1.39 -2.44 -9.58
N GLU A 51 -0.31 -3.09 -9.18
CA GLU A 51 -0.29 -4.51 -8.91
C GLU A 51 -0.70 -4.77 -7.45
N LYS A 52 -0.12 -4.04 -6.52
CA LYS A 52 -0.41 -4.19 -5.10
C LYS A 52 -0.51 -2.83 -4.43
N LEU A 53 -1.64 -2.60 -3.78
CA LEU A 53 -1.89 -1.40 -2.98
C LEU A 53 -1.56 -1.73 -1.53
N VAL A 54 -0.78 -0.88 -0.88
CA VAL A 54 -0.31 -1.10 0.48
C VAL A 54 -0.73 0.07 1.35
N VAL A 55 -1.50 -0.20 2.39
CA VAL A 55 -2.13 0.85 3.23
C VAL A 55 -1.82 0.57 4.70
N ALA A 56 -1.41 1.60 5.44
CA ALA A 56 -1.21 1.48 6.88
C ALA A 56 -2.56 1.39 7.58
N ASP A 57 -2.67 0.51 8.57
CA ASP A 57 -3.92 0.33 9.32
C ASP A 57 -4.38 1.61 10.00
N THR A 58 -3.44 2.41 10.50
CA THR A 58 -3.77 3.69 11.14
C THR A 58 -4.38 4.69 10.18
N LEU A 59 -4.02 4.64 8.91
CA LEU A 59 -4.61 5.53 7.91
C LEU A 59 -6.13 5.32 7.82
N LEU A 60 -6.55 4.06 7.89
CA LEU A 60 -7.98 3.72 7.87
C LEU A 60 -8.64 4.00 9.21
N ARG A 61 -7.95 3.65 10.30
CA ARG A 61 -8.52 3.73 11.64
C ARG A 61 -8.68 5.17 12.13
N GLU A 62 -7.76 6.05 11.75
CA GLU A 62 -7.76 7.44 12.20
C GLU A 62 -8.43 8.41 11.21
N ALA A 63 -8.89 7.90 10.08
CA ALA A 63 -9.58 8.72 9.09
C ALA A 63 -10.94 9.18 9.65
N ASP A 64 -11.33 10.41 9.33
CA ASP A 64 -12.69 10.84 9.58
C ASP A 64 -13.62 10.14 8.58
N GLU A 65 -14.91 10.38 8.70
CA GLU A 65 -15.90 9.68 7.87
C GLU A 65 -15.69 9.94 6.39
N GLU A 66 -15.44 11.19 6.01
CA GLU A 66 -15.22 11.55 4.61
C GLU A 66 -13.96 10.89 4.06
N GLN A 67 -12.87 10.95 4.81
CA GLN A 67 -11.61 10.33 4.41
C GLN A 67 -11.74 8.82 4.29
N ARG A 68 -12.46 8.20 5.22
CA ARG A 68 -12.68 6.75 5.19
C ARG A 68 -13.45 6.33 3.95
N LEU A 69 -14.51 7.06 3.62
CA LEU A 69 -15.30 6.76 2.41
C LEU A 69 -14.44 6.90 1.16
N HIS A 70 -13.59 7.91 1.13
CA HIS A 70 -12.67 8.12 0.02
C HIS A 70 -11.68 6.96 -0.12
N LEU A 71 -11.08 6.54 0.98
CA LEU A 71 -10.15 5.41 0.98
C LEU A 71 -10.82 4.10 0.60
N GLU A 72 -12.03 3.87 1.09
CA GLU A 72 -12.77 2.66 0.73
C GLU A 72 -13.10 2.61 -0.75
N LYS A 73 -13.49 3.75 -1.32
CA LYS A 73 -13.75 3.84 -2.74
C LYS A 73 -12.50 3.55 -3.55
N LEU A 74 -11.38 4.12 -3.12
CA LEU A 74 -10.09 3.92 -3.75
C LEU A 74 -9.68 2.45 -3.74
N MET A 75 -9.86 1.80 -2.59
CA MET A 75 -9.53 0.39 -2.44
C MET A 75 -10.42 -0.50 -3.32
N ARG A 76 -11.70 -0.19 -3.40
CA ARG A 76 -12.62 -0.92 -4.28
C ARG A 76 -12.22 -0.77 -5.75
N GLU A 77 -11.86 0.44 -6.15
CA GLU A 77 -11.41 0.68 -7.52
C GLU A 77 -10.15 -0.11 -7.83
N ALA A 78 -9.21 -0.14 -6.89
CA ALA A 78 -7.99 -0.92 -7.05
C ALA A 78 -8.32 -2.40 -7.27
N GLU A 79 -9.21 -2.97 -6.46
CA GLU A 79 -9.62 -4.36 -6.60
C GLU A 79 -10.33 -4.63 -7.92
N GLN A 80 -11.18 -3.71 -8.36
CA GLN A 80 -11.88 -3.85 -9.64
C GLN A 80 -10.89 -3.88 -10.80
N ARG A 81 -9.76 -3.23 -10.63
CA ARG A 81 -8.69 -3.22 -11.64
C ARG A 81 -7.62 -4.27 -11.38
N ARG A 82 -7.98 -5.29 -10.59
CA ARG A 82 -7.17 -6.49 -10.31
C ARG A 82 -5.90 -6.24 -9.50
N ALA A 83 -5.88 -5.19 -8.72
CA ALA A 83 -4.82 -4.99 -7.74
C ALA A 83 -5.14 -5.80 -6.49
N SER A 84 -4.11 -6.33 -5.83
CA SER A 84 -4.29 -6.89 -4.50
C SER A 84 -4.06 -5.78 -3.48
N ILE A 85 -4.61 -5.96 -2.28
CA ILE A 85 -4.49 -4.96 -1.22
C ILE A 85 -3.87 -5.61 0.02
N THR A 86 -2.86 -4.98 0.58
CA THR A 86 -2.25 -5.39 1.84
C THR A 86 -2.39 -4.24 2.84
N VAL A 87 -3.01 -4.51 3.97
CA VAL A 87 -3.07 -3.55 5.08
C VAL A 87 -1.95 -3.90 6.05
N VAL A 88 -1.07 -2.94 6.31
CA VAL A 88 0.11 -3.16 7.13
C VAL A 88 -0.11 -2.59 8.52
N SER A 89 0.16 -3.42 9.54
CA SER A 89 0.04 -3.00 10.92
C SER A 89 1.17 -2.04 11.31
N THR A 90 0.79 -0.93 11.95
CA THR A 90 1.77 0.04 12.45
C THR A 90 2.32 -0.34 13.82
N GLU A 91 1.94 -1.50 14.34
CA GLU A 91 2.50 -2.02 15.59
C GLU A 91 3.88 -2.65 15.40
N HIS A 92 4.33 -2.82 14.16
CA HIS A 92 5.66 -3.35 13.91
C HIS A 92 6.39 -2.47 12.87
N GLU A 93 7.67 -2.78 12.66
CA GLU A 93 8.60 -1.95 11.91
C GLU A 93 8.13 -1.67 10.47
N ALA A 94 7.54 -2.65 9.81
CA ALA A 94 7.07 -2.47 8.43
C ALA A 94 6.05 -1.33 8.34
N GLY A 95 5.11 -1.28 9.29
CA GLY A 95 4.11 -0.22 9.32
C GLY A 95 4.71 1.15 9.60
N GLU A 96 5.74 1.20 10.45
CA GLU A 96 6.43 2.46 10.73
C GLU A 96 7.10 2.99 9.47
N LYS A 97 7.71 2.11 8.68
CA LYS A 97 8.32 2.49 7.41
C LYS A 97 7.27 3.02 6.43
N LEU A 98 6.12 2.38 6.40
CA LEU A 98 5.03 2.82 5.52
C LEU A 98 4.51 4.19 5.93
N LEU A 99 4.41 4.46 7.23
CA LEU A 99 4.00 5.78 7.72
C LEU A 99 4.99 6.85 7.28
N ALA A 100 6.27 6.53 7.20
CA ALA A 100 7.27 7.46 6.70
C ALA A 100 7.03 7.81 5.23
N LEU A 101 6.28 6.97 4.51
CA LEU A 101 5.87 7.22 3.13
C LEU A 101 4.42 7.73 3.04
N THR A 102 3.94 8.33 4.12
CA THR A 102 2.58 8.88 4.26
C THR A 102 1.46 7.85 4.44
N GLY A 103 1.81 6.59 4.68
CA GLY A 103 0.83 5.56 5.02
C GLY A 103 0.18 4.83 3.86
N ILE A 104 0.50 5.20 2.62
CA ILE A 104 -0.05 4.53 1.44
C ILE A 104 0.98 4.50 0.31
N ALA A 105 1.11 3.33 -0.31
CA ALA A 105 2.05 3.12 -1.40
C ALA A 105 1.48 2.08 -2.36
N ALA A 106 2.04 2.01 -3.56
CA ALA A 106 1.61 1.03 -4.55
C ALA A 106 2.81 0.49 -5.33
N LEU A 107 2.84 -0.83 -5.46
CA LEU A 107 3.75 -1.51 -6.37
C LEU A 107 3.06 -1.59 -7.73
N LEU A 108 3.76 -1.21 -8.78
CA LEU A 108 3.16 -1.04 -10.09
C LEU A 108 3.53 -2.16 -11.04
N ARG A 109 2.63 -2.45 -11.99
CA ARG A 109 2.84 -3.43 -13.06
C ARG A 109 3.70 -2.88 -14.18
N PHE A 110 3.63 -1.56 -14.36
CA PHE A 110 4.39 -0.85 -15.37
C PHE A 110 4.73 0.53 -14.83
N PRO A 111 5.80 1.13 -15.33
CA PRO A 111 6.22 2.43 -14.79
C PRO A 111 5.25 3.54 -15.18
N ILE A 112 5.06 4.46 -14.25
CA ILE A 112 4.35 5.69 -14.51
C ILE A 112 5.43 6.77 -14.59
N SER A 113 5.63 7.31 -15.76
CA SER A 113 6.64 8.34 -15.98
C SER A 113 6.20 9.68 -15.40
N GLY A 114 7.12 10.44 -14.84
CA GLY A 114 6.86 11.80 -14.43
C GLY A 114 6.37 12.69 -15.57
N ALA A 115 6.59 12.28 -16.80
CA ALA A 115 6.11 13.01 -17.98
C ALA A 115 4.59 13.09 -18.02
N TYR A 116 3.90 12.16 -17.40
CA TYR A 116 2.44 12.18 -17.35
C TYR A 116 1.89 13.21 -16.38
N LEU A 117 2.76 13.76 -15.54
CA LEU A 117 2.35 14.71 -14.52
C LEU A 117 2.50 16.17 -14.98
N LYS A 118 2.88 16.37 -16.19
CA LYS A 118 3.06 17.71 -16.75
C LYS A 118 1.78 18.25 -17.35
#